data_21c8aef5d644e6c4d37fc42063039263
#
_entry.id   21c8aef5d644e6c4d37fc42063039263
#
_cell.length_a   1.000
_cell.length_b   1.000
_cell.length_c   1.000
_cell.angle_alpha   90.00
_cell.angle_beta   90.00
_cell.angle_gamma   90.00
#
_symmetry.space_group_name_H-M   'P 1'
#
loop_
_entity.id
_entity.type
_entity.pdbx_description
1 polymer ?
#
loop_
_entity_poly.entity_id
_entity_poly.type
_entity_poly.pdbx_seq_one_letter_code
_entity_poly.pdbx_strand_id
1 'polypeptide(L)'
;NYEKDGFYAYASFYVTDIDNYIALIDEEDDHDDHDDHDDHDDHDDDDDHDDDEDHGDDHDDHDHGNLIHANYMQEDAEFDGYEFEIGRTFDLGMGELKASFGRDVVNAEFSDGHFVPRINPARNIYSLSYKQNDVVFKLNFKDVDKQRDIGEGETVTKGYRMLDTRITKTFNLRDNNELRVSIFGNNLLDEVARNHSSWVKNEVPLPGKNIGVKFNLTF
;
A
#
# COMPACT_ATOMS: atom_id res chain seq x y z
N ASN A 1 4.21 27.29 -6.29
CA ASN A 1 2.74 27.41 -6.40
C ASN A 1 2.38 28.48 -7.42
N TYR A 2 1.41 28.23 -8.24
CA TYR A 2 0.84 29.16 -9.22
C TYR A 2 -0.68 29.07 -9.18
N GLU A 3 -1.37 30.22 -9.18
CA GLU A 3 -2.83 30.30 -9.24
C GLU A 3 -3.25 31.51 -10.09
N LYS A 4 -4.09 31.28 -11.08
CA LYS A 4 -4.66 32.32 -11.95
C LYS A 4 -5.90 31.83 -12.67
N ASP A 5 -6.98 32.65 -12.69
CA ASP A 5 -8.19 32.42 -13.48
C ASP A 5 -8.82 31.00 -13.26
N GLY A 6 -8.84 30.55 -11.98
CA GLY A 6 -9.30 29.23 -11.60
C GLY A 6 -8.35 28.08 -11.92
N PHE A 7 -7.23 28.31 -12.57
CA PHE A 7 -6.15 27.35 -12.75
C PHE A 7 -5.18 27.44 -11.56
N TYR A 8 -4.70 26.29 -11.08
CA TYR A 8 -3.64 26.21 -10.09
C TYR A 8 -2.65 25.09 -10.44
N ALA A 9 -1.41 25.30 -10.04
CA ALA A 9 -0.35 24.31 -10.13
C ALA A 9 0.51 24.37 -8.87
N TYR A 10 0.82 23.21 -8.34
CA TYR A 10 1.75 23.01 -7.24
C TYR A 10 2.82 22.01 -7.67
N ALA A 11 4.06 22.23 -7.27
CA ALA A 11 5.14 21.25 -7.40
C ALA A 11 6.10 21.37 -6.22
N SER A 12 6.56 20.25 -5.72
CA SER A 12 7.61 20.11 -4.72
C SER A 12 8.62 19.06 -5.18
N PHE A 13 9.90 19.34 -4.94
CA PHE A 13 10.99 18.39 -5.13
C PHE A 13 11.79 18.37 -3.83
N TYR A 14 12.27 17.23 -3.44
CA TYR A 14 13.09 17.09 -2.25
C TYR A 14 14.19 16.06 -2.46
N VAL A 15 15.30 16.28 -1.79
CA VAL A 15 16.39 15.34 -1.55
C VAL A 15 16.74 15.48 -0.08
N THR A 16 16.90 14.37 0.61
CA THR A 16 17.18 14.34 2.06
C THR A 16 18.16 13.23 2.36
N ASP A 17 19.32 13.59 2.90
CA ASP A 17 20.28 12.65 3.44
C ASP A 17 19.98 12.44 4.94
N ILE A 18 19.91 11.21 5.38
CA ILE A 18 19.65 10.85 6.78
C ILE A 18 20.77 9.96 7.28
N ASP A 19 21.60 10.51 8.17
CA ASP A 19 22.64 9.73 8.85
C ASP A 19 21.99 8.76 9.84
N ASN A 20 22.48 7.51 9.84
CA ASN A 20 22.01 6.48 10.77
C ASN A 20 20.49 6.24 10.74
N TYR A 21 19.90 6.18 9.56
CA TYR A 21 18.50 5.83 9.38
C TYR A 21 18.24 4.42 9.91
N ILE A 22 17.17 4.24 10.68
CA ILE A 22 16.80 2.94 11.26
C ILE A 22 15.65 2.36 10.45
N ALA A 23 15.90 1.22 9.83
CA ALA A 23 14.88 0.44 9.13
C ALA A 23 14.64 -0.90 9.82
N LEU A 24 13.45 -1.43 9.67
CA LEU A 24 13.09 -2.79 10.06
C LEU A 24 13.11 -3.65 8.80
N ILE A 25 14.00 -4.66 8.78
CA ILE A 25 14.24 -5.56 7.65
C ILE A 25 13.63 -6.91 7.98
N ASP A 26 12.93 -7.52 7.02
CA ASP A 26 12.45 -8.90 7.14
C ASP A 26 13.67 -9.83 7.06
N GLU A 27 13.82 -10.76 7.99
CA GLU A 27 14.78 -11.85 7.84
C GLU A 27 14.20 -12.86 6.84
N GLU A 28 14.99 -13.20 5.82
CA GLU A 28 14.72 -14.39 5.05
C GLU A 28 15.02 -15.59 5.95
N ASP A 29 14.07 -16.51 6.11
CA ASP A 29 14.36 -17.81 6.72
C ASP A 29 15.36 -18.52 5.79
N ASP A 30 16.64 -18.45 6.12
CA ASP A 30 17.69 -19.27 5.50
C ASP A 30 17.42 -20.75 5.85
N HIS A 31 16.43 -21.34 5.23
CA HIS A 31 16.35 -22.77 5.12
C HIS A 31 17.41 -23.20 4.11
N ASP A 32 18.66 -23.28 4.58
CA ASP A 32 19.71 -24.01 3.89
C ASP A 32 19.16 -25.43 3.65
N ASP A 33 18.70 -25.67 2.44
CA ASP A 33 18.43 -27.02 1.93
C ASP A 33 19.74 -27.77 1.96
N HIS A 34 20.03 -28.42 3.11
CA HIS A 34 21.08 -29.42 3.22
C HIS A 34 20.67 -30.68 2.49
N ASP A 35 20.56 -30.58 1.15
CA ASP A 35 20.53 -31.73 0.24
C ASP A 35 21.97 -32.17 -0.07
N ASP A 36 22.77 -32.46 0.94
CA ASP A 36 23.99 -33.23 0.82
C ASP A 36 23.72 -34.68 1.27
N HIS A 37 22.98 -35.42 0.46
CA HIS A 37 23.05 -36.88 0.49
C HIS A 37 24.15 -37.34 -0.42
N ASP A 38 25.36 -37.38 0.13
CA ASP A 38 26.51 -38.10 -0.46
C ASP A 38 26.16 -39.60 -0.56
N ASP A 39 26.28 -40.10 -1.77
CA ASP A 39 26.28 -41.50 -2.16
C ASP A 39 27.18 -42.34 -1.23
N HIS A 40 26.60 -43.28 -0.50
CA HIS A 40 27.31 -44.39 0.05
C HIS A 40 26.89 -45.69 -0.67
N ASP A 41 27.77 -46.06 -1.62
CA ASP A 41 27.81 -47.39 -2.21
C ASP A 41 28.14 -48.46 -1.16
N ASP A 42 27.44 -49.60 -1.34
CA ASP A 42 27.83 -50.98 -1.07
C ASP A 42 28.41 -51.37 0.29
N HIS A 43 27.62 -52.11 1.05
CA HIS A 43 28.10 -53.30 1.76
C HIS A 43 26.93 -54.29 1.93
N ASP A 44 27.03 -55.40 1.16
CA ASP A 44 26.45 -56.71 1.48
C ASP A 44 27.00 -57.19 2.82
N ASP A 45 26.14 -57.63 3.74
CA ASP A 45 26.33 -58.81 4.56
C ASP A 45 25.09 -59.12 5.39
N ASP A 46 24.62 -60.32 5.25
CA ASP A 46 23.59 -60.99 5.99
C ASP A 46 23.85 -60.97 7.50
N ASP A 47 22.80 -60.62 8.32
CA ASP A 47 22.56 -61.36 9.57
C ASP A 47 21.18 -60.94 10.16
N ASP A 48 20.36 -61.95 10.41
CA ASP A 48 19.09 -61.97 11.11
C ASP A 48 19.19 -61.40 12.54
N HIS A 49 18.46 -60.33 12.84
CA HIS A 49 17.98 -60.06 14.22
C HIS A 49 16.62 -59.38 14.19
N ASP A 50 15.62 -60.19 14.55
CA ASP A 50 14.33 -59.73 15.04
C ASP A 50 14.55 -58.96 16.37
N ASP A 51 14.19 -57.66 16.40
CA ASP A 51 13.74 -56.99 17.61
C ASP A 51 12.91 -55.75 17.19
N ASP A 52 11.60 -55.89 17.37
CA ASP A 52 10.60 -54.85 17.27
C ASP A 52 10.85 -53.78 18.36
N GLU A 53 11.48 -52.68 18.07
CA GLU A 53 11.37 -51.44 18.83
C GLU A 53 10.91 -50.32 17.91
N ASP A 54 9.61 -50.05 18.02
CA ASP A 54 8.88 -48.92 17.43
C ASP A 54 9.47 -47.60 17.99
N HIS A 55 10.50 -47.08 17.35
CA HIS A 55 10.95 -45.72 17.56
C HIS A 55 10.09 -44.79 16.72
N GLY A 56 8.95 -44.38 17.31
CA GLY A 56 8.19 -43.25 16.83
C GLY A 56 9.11 -42.00 16.80
N ASP A 57 9.67 -41.70 15.64
CA ASP A 57 10.25 -40.41 15.35
C ASP A 57 9.12 -39.36 15.35
N ASP A 58 8.75 -38.90 16.55
CA ASP A 58 8.05 -37.65 16.72
C ASP A 58 8.97 -36.53 16.22
N HIS A 59 9.01 -36.36 14.90
CA HIS A 59 9.43 -35.08 14.33
C HIS A 59 8.33 -34.08 14.76
N ASP A 60 8.51 -33.47 15.91
CA ASP A 60 7.83 -32.25 16.26
C ASP A 60 8.13 -31.25 15.12
N ASP A 61 7.28 -31.22 14.10
CA ASP A 61 7.17 -30.11 13.21
C ASP A 61 6.91 -28.88 14.10
N HIS A 62 7.96 -28.22 14.50
CA HIS A 62 7.90 -26.91 15.11
C HIS A 62 7.36 -25.95 14.05
N ASP A 63 6.04 -25.99 13.84
CA ASP A 63 5.31 -24.91 13.18
C ASP A 63 5.55 -23.66 14.05
N HIS A 64 6.63 -22.95 13.75
CA HIS A 64 6.96 -21.66 14.32
C HIS A 64 5.96 -20.61 13.80
N GLY A 65 4.66 -20.93 13.96
CA GLY A 65 3.51 -20.14 13.57
C GLY A 65 3.92 -18.83 12.90
N ASN A 66 3.66 -18.65 11.68
CA ASN A 66 3.86 -17.57 10.70
C ASN A 66 4.26 -16.18 11.25
N LEU A 67 5.21 -16.15 12.21
CA LEU A 67 5.75 -14.93 12.78
C LEU A 67 6.85 -14.43 11.85
N ILE A 68 6.65 -13.23 11.34
CA ILE A 68 7.68 -12.54 10.54
C ILE A 68 8.83 -12.21 11.50
N HIS A 69 9.99 -12.82 11.26
CA HIS A 69 11.23 -12.42 11.91
C HIS A 69 11.74 -11.15 11.26
N ALA A 70 12.08 -10.15 12.05
CA ALA A 70 12.56 -8.88 11.53
C ALA A 70 13.61 -8.27 12.46
N ASN A 71 14.67 -7.72 11.87
CA ASN A 71 15.75 -7.06 12.56
C ASN A 71 15.79 -5.56 12.25
N TYR A 72 16.24 -4.78 13.24
CA TYR A 72 16.56 -3.37 13.03
C TYR A 72 17.95 -3.23 12.42
N MET A 73 18.01 -2.61 11.25
CA MET A 73 19.24 -2.18 10.61
C MET A 73 19.40 -0.66 10.76
N GLN A 74 20.63 -0.19 10.90
CA GLN A 74 20.97 1.22 10.98
C GLN A 74 22.05 1.54 9.94
N GLU A 75 21.72 2.38 8.97
CA GLU A 75 22.61 2.81 7.90
C GLU A 75 22.22 4.20 7.39
N ASP A 76 23.16 4.89 6.75
CA ASP A 76 22.86 6.16 6.10
C ASP A 76 21.97 5.93 4.87
N ALA A 77 20.98 6.81 4.68
CA ALA A 77 20.02 6.67 3.59
C ALA A 77 19.75 8.00 2.91
N GLU A 78 19.60 7.98 1.59
CA GLU A 78 19.14 9.10 0.77
C GLU A 78 17.69 8.89 0.36
N PHE A 79 16.87 9.93 0.54
CA PHE A 79 15.48 9.99 0.09
C PHE A 79 15.36 11.09 -0.94
N ASP A 80 14.84 10.77 -2.11
CA ASP A 80 14.49 11.75 -3.12
C ASP A 80 13.07 11.57 -3.63
N GLY A 81 12.50 12.63 -4.16
CA GLY A 81 11.19 12.53 -4.75
C GLY A 81 10.62 13.84 -5.24
N TYR A 82 9.44 13.70 -5.79
CA TYR A 82 8.66 14.86 -6.20
C TYR A 82 7.16 14.59 -6.06
N GLU A 83 6.44 15.66 -5.86
CA GLU A 83 4.99 15.69 -5.97
C GLU A 83 4.56 16.91 -6.77
N PHE A 84 3.54 16.75 -7.61
CA PHE A 84 2.90 17.87 -8.26
C PHE A 84 1.40 17.65 -8.35
N GLU A 85 0.67 18.73 -8.37
CA GLU A 85 -0.75 18.78 -8.68
C GLU A 85 -1.04 19.96 -9.60
N ILE A 86 -1.83 19.72 -10.63
CA ILE A 86 -2.41 20.74 -11.48
C ILE A 86 -3.91 20.60 -11.46
N GLY A 87 -4.62 21.72 -11.51
CA GLY A 87 -6.06 21.68 -11.53
C GLY A 87 -6.68 22.96 -12.05
N ARG A 88 -7.97 22.86 -12.34
CA ARG A 88 -8.75 23.99 -12.78
C ARG A 88 -10.18 23.93 -12.25
N THR A 89 -10.68 25.08 -11.87
CA THR A 89 -12.06 25.32 -11.53
C THR A 89 -12.77 26.00 -12.70
N PHE A 90 -13.93 25.47 -13.07
CA PHE A 90 -14.78 25.96 -14.15
C PHE A 90 -16.12 26.39 -13.55
N ASP A 91 -16.51 27.63 -13.79
CA ASP A 91 -17.88 28.08 -13.51
C ASP A 91 -18.77 27.67 -14.69
N LEU A 92 -19.76 26.82 -14.40
CA LEU A 92 -20.71 26.31 -15.38
C LEU A 92 -22.06 27.07 -15.36
N GLY A 93 -22.11 28.20 -14.63
CA GLY A 93 -23.32 29.01 -14.45
C GLY A 93 -24.34 28.44 -13.47
N MET A 94 -24.57 27.13 -13.49
CA MET A 94 -25.44 26.43 -12.51
C MET A 94 -24.67 25.80 -11.36
N GLY A 95 -23.34 25.70 -11.49
CA GLY A 95 -22.48 25.05 -10.49
C GLY A 95 -21.02 25.17 -10.85
N GLU A 96 -20.17 24.75 -9.94
CA GLU A 96 -18.71 24.79 -10.06
C GLU A 96 -18.16 23.39 -10.26
N LEU A 97 -17.33 23.21 -11.28
CA LEU A 97 -16.60 21.98 -11.57
C LEU A 97 -15.11 22.21 -11.32
N LYS A 98 -14.52 21.44 -10.39
CA LYS A 98 -13.07 21.39 -10.18
C LYS A 98 -12.54 20.05 -10.69
N ALA A 99 -11.53 20.10 -11.56
CA ALA A 99 -10.80 18.93 -12.02
C ALA A 99 -9.32 19.09 -11.67
N SER A 100 -8.68 18.03 -11.17
CA SER A 100 -7.24 18.02 -10.90
C SER A 100 -6.59 16.71 -11.26
N PHE A 101 -5.28 16.80 -11.51
CA PHE A 101 -4.37 15.69 -11.69
C PHE A 101 -3.14 15.92 -10.82
N GLY A 102 -2.74 14.89 -10.07
CA GLY A 102 -1.53 14.90 -9.28
C GLY A 102 -0.72 13.61 -9.51
N ARG A 103 0.59 13.73 -9.29
CA ARG A 103 1.52 12.60 -9.23
C ARG A 103 2.48 12.81 -8.07
N ASP A 104 2.77 11.75 -7.33
CA ASP A 104 3.80 11.69 -6.32
C ASP A 104 4.71 10.47 -6.54
N VAL A 105 5.99 10.68 -6.28
CA VAL A 105 7.07 9.70 -6.40
C VAL A 105 8.01 9.88 -5.21
N VAL A 106 8.38 8.77 -4.59
CA VAL A 106 9.38 8.69 -3.53
C VAL A 106 10.32 7.57 -3.87
N ASN A 107 11.62 7.82 -3.81
CA ASN A 107 12.68 6.84 -3.87
C ASN A 107 13.46 6.90 -2.57
N ALA A 108 14.04 5.79 -2.14
CA ALA A 108 14.96 5.76 -1.01
C ALA A 108 15.95 4.61 -1.14
N GLU A 109 17.22 4.93 -0.98
CA GLU A 109 18.33 3.99 -1.06
C GLU A 109 19.25 4.16 0.15
N PHE A 110 19.81 3.08 0.63
CA PHE A 110 20.89 3.09 1.60
C PHE A 110 22.22 3.42 0.94
N SER A 111 23.22 3.80 1.74
CA SER A 111 24.54 4.17 1.25
C SER A 111 25.30 3.03 0.54
N ASP A 112 24.93 1.78 0.81
CA ASP A 112 25.44 0.58 0.16
C ASP A 112 24.75 0.27 -1.20
N GLY A 113 23.70 1.02 -1.56
CA GLY A 113 22.95 0.89 -2.80
C GLY A 113 21.75 -0.05 -2.73
N HIS A 114 21.41 -0.60 -1.57
CA HIS A 114 20.19 -1.35 -1.38
C HIS A 114 18.99 -0.41 -1.19
N PHE A 115 17.80 -0.83 -1.61
CA PHE A 115 16.60 -0.03 -1.42
C PHE A 115 16.13 -0.02 0.03
N VAL A 116 15.68 1.14 0.51
CA VAL A 116 15.00 1.24 1.80
C VAL A 116 13.65 0.53 1.71
N PRO A 117 13.32 -0.38 2.65
CA PRO A 117 12.08 -1.13 2.58
C PRO A 117 10.85 -0.25 2.80
N ARG A 118 9.68 -0.72 2.30
CA ARG A 118 8.34 -0.16 2.53
C ARG A 118 8.10 1.22 1.97
N ILE A 119 8.87 1.62 0.96
CA ILE A 119 8.67 2.86 0.21
C ILE A 119 7.44 2.72 -0.69
N ASN A 120 6.53 3.68 -0.57
CA ASN A 120 5.30 3.66 -1.37
C ASN A 120 5.59 3.80 -2.87
N PRO A 121 4.92 3.01 -3.74
CA PRO A 121 5.04 3.16 -5.17
C PRO A 121 4.50 4.50 -5.65
N ALA A 122 5.04 4.96 -6.77
CA ALA A 122 4.54 6.14 -7.46
C ALA A 122 3.06 6.00 -7.82
N ARG A 123 2.32 7.10 -7.78
CA ARG A 123 0.89 7.09 -8.06
C ARG A 123 0.42 8.34 -8.80
N ASN A 124 -0.58 8.14 -9.65
CA ASN A 124 -1.32 9.20 -10.32
C ASN A 124 -2.70 9.32 -9.66
N ILE A 125 -3.12 10.55 -9.40
CA ILE A 125 -4.40 10.85 -8.74
C ILE A 125 -5.18 11.80 -9.62
N TYR A 126 -6.38 11.39 -10.05
CA TYR A 126 -7.30 12.19 -10.82
C TYR A 126 -8.52 12.48 -9.96
N SER A 127 -8.85 13.76 -9.78
CA SER A 127 -9.98 14.18 -8.95
C SER A 127 -10.94 15.04 -9.74
N LEU A 128 -12.22 14.78 -9.57
CA LEU A 128 -13.31 15.59 -10.10
C LEU A 128 -14.27 15.93 -8.96
N SER A 129 -14.59 17.21 -8.82
CA SER A 129 -15.58 17.67 -7.84
C SER A 129 -16.55 18.62 -8.53
N TYR A 130 -17.84 18.31 -8.46
CA TYR A 130 -18.91 19.18 -8.95
C TYR A 130 -19.78 19.62 -7.79
N LYS A 131 -19.97 20.92 -7.66
CA LYS A 131 -20.82 21.52 -6.62
C LYS A 131 -21.92 22.34 -7.29
N GLN A 132 -23.16 22.03 -6.92
CA GLN A 132 -24.35 22.81 -7.32
C GLN A 132 -25.27 22.95 -6.13
N ASN A 133 -25.52 24.18 -5.69
CA ASN A 133 -26.30 24.48 -4.48
C ASN A 133 -25.83 23.64 -3.28
N ASP A 134 -26.72 22.83 -2.71
CA ASP A 134 -26.48 21.97 -1.56
C ASP A 134 -25.99 20.56 -1.93
N VAL A 135 -25.69 20.31 -3.20
CA VAL A 135 -25.21 19.01 -3.70
C VAL A 135 -23.77 19.11 -4.09
N VAL A 136 -22.96 18.16 -3.60
CA VAL A 136 -21.57 17.97 -3.99
C VAL A 136 -21.37 16.54 -4.49
N PHE A 137 -20.88 16.40 -5.71
CA PHE A 137 -20.41 15.16 -6.27
C PHE A 137 -18.88 15.14 -6.27
N LYS A 138 -18.25 14.02 -5.89
CA LYS A 138 -16.81 13.79 -5.96
C LYS A 138 -16.52 12.46 -6.61
N LEU A 139 -15.50 12.44 -7.47
CA LEU A 139 -14.95 11.26 -8.09
C LEU A 139 -13.43 11.32 -7.94
N ASN A 140 -12.81 10.24 -7.45
CA ASN A 140 -11.37 10.09 -7.37
C ASN A 140 -10.98 8.79 -8.06
N PHE A 141 -10.04 8.90 -8.98
CA PHE A 141 -9.40 7.74 -9.62
C PHE A 141 -7.92 7.77 -9.27
N LYS A 142 -7.42 6.66 -8.72
CA LYS A 142 -6.02 6.46 -8.36
C LYS A 142 -5.45 5.33 -9.19
N ASP A 143 -4.32 5.57 -9.84
CA ASP A 143 -3.53 4.59 -10.58
C ASP A 143 -2.17 4.50 -9.90
N VAL A 144 -1.90 3.38 -9.25
CA VAL A 144 -0.71 3.12 -8.44
C VAL A 144 0.21 2.20 -9.23
N ASP A 145 1.45 2.62 -9.40
CA ASP A 145 2.45 1.86 -10.12
C ASP A 145 2.84 0.57 -9.37
N LYS A 146 3.43 -0.37 -10.08
CA LYS A 146 4.03 -1.56 -9.49
C LYS A 146 5.28 -1.15 -8.72
N GLN A 147 5.42 -1.58 -7.45
CA GLN A 147 6.65 -1.41 -6.70
C GLN A 147 7.60 -2.57 -6.96
N ARG A 148 8.78 -2.24 -7.50
CA ARG A 148 9.86 -3.18 -7.83
C ARG A 148 11.13 -2.90 -7.05
N ASP A 149 11.32 -1.65 -6.63
CA ASP A 149 12.44 -1.19 -5.83
C ASP A 149 12.09 -1.55 -4.38
N ILE A 150 12.53 -2.73 -3.98
CA ILE A 150 12.16 -3.39 -2.73
C ILE A 150 13.40 -3.57 -1.85
N GLY A 151 13.25 -3.40 -0.55
CA GLY A 151 14.28 -3.72 0.42
C GLY A 151 14.46 -5.23 0.58
N GLU A 152 15.51 -5.60 1.30
CA GLU A 152 15.82 -6.99 1.64
C GLU A 152 14.63 -7.65 2.36
N GLY A 153 14.34 -8.91 2.03
CA GLY A 153 13.21 -9.66 2.56
C GLY A 153 11.82 -9.20 2.05
N GLU A 154 11.72 -8.15 1.25
CA GLU A 154 10.46 -7.68 0.72
C GLU A 154 10.03 -8.39 -0.56
N THR A 155 8.73 -8.49 -0.77
CA THR A 155 8.15 -8.95 -2.03
C THR A 155 7.70 -7.79 -2.91
N VAL A 156 7.78 -7.96 -4.22
CA VAL A 156 7.25 -7.00 -5.20
C VAL A 156 5.74 -6.86 -5.03
N THR A 157 5.24 -5.61 -5.05
CA THR A 157 3.80 -5.33 -4.97
C THR A 157 3.26 -4.91 -6.34
N LYS A 158 2.20 -5.58 -6.80
CA LYS A 158 1.54 -5.23 -8.06
C LYS A 158 0.90 -3.85 -7.97
N GLY A 159 0.96 -3.08 -9.08
CA GLY A 159 0.17 -1.88 -9.23
C GLY A 159 -1.33 -2.18 -9.23
N TYR A 160 -2.14 -1.15 -8.96
CA TYR A 160 -3.59 -1.27 -8.92
C TYR A 160 -4.27 0.05 -9.26
N ARG A 161 -5.57 -0.03 -9.58
CA ARG A 161 -6.41 1.13 -9.86
C ARG A 161 -7.61 1.15 -8.93
N MET A 162 -7.89 2.31 -8.38
CA MET A 162 -9.06 2.51 -7.50
C MET A 162 -9.94 3.63 -8.02
N LEU A 163 -11.24 3.39 -7.99
CA LEU A 163 -12.26 4.39 -8.30
C LEU A 163 -13.17 4.57 -7.09
N ASP A 164 -13.18 5.79 -6.55
CA ASP A 164 -14.02 6.18 -5.42
C ASP A 164 -14.97 7.29 -5.84
N THR A 165 -16.20 7.24 -5.34
CA THR A 165 -17.21 8.29 -5.60
C THR A 165 -17.97 8.64 -4.35
N ARG A 166 -18.46 9.88 -4.30
CA ARG A 166 -19.34 10.35 -3.23
C ARG A 166 -20.30 11.43 -3.75
N ILE A 167 -21.56 11.27 -3.41
CA ILE A 167 -22.58 12.31 -3.58
C ILE A 167 -23.05 12.72 -2.20
N THR A 168 -22.98 14.00 -1.88
CA THR A 168 -23.45 14.56 -0.61
C THR A 168 -24.50 15.59 -0.88
N LYS A 169 -25.64 15.50 -0.19
CA LYS A 169 -26.65 16.56 -0.14
C LYS A 169 -26.77 17.09 1.28
N THR A 170 -26.73 18.41 1.37
CA THR A 170 -26.96 19.15 2.63
C THR A 170 -28.43 19.62 2.70
N PHE A 171 -29.03 19.39 3.84
CA PHE A 171 -30.38 19.86 4.15
C PHE A 171 -30.30 20.82 5.33
N ASN A 172 -30.67 22.08 5.12
CA ASN A 172 -30.77 23.06 6.18
C ASN A 172 -32.11 22.84 6.90
N LEU A 173 -32.03 22.49 8.17
CA LEU A 173 -33.18 22.25 9.03
C LEU A 173 -33.53 23.53 9.82
N ARG A 174 -34.55 23.46 10.70
CA ARG A 174 -34.89 24.58 11.59
C ARG A 174 -33.81 24.77 12.66
N ASP A 175 -33.76 25.97 13.23
CA ASP A 175 -32.90 26.33 14.37
C ASP A 175 -31.38 26.16 14.09
N ASN A 176 -30.95 26.47 12.86
CA ASN A 176 -29.59 26.35 12.39
C ASN A 176 -29.03 24.89 12.37
N ASN A 177 -29.86 23.89 12.47
CA ASN A 177 -29.49 22.50 12.35
C ASN A 177 -29.24 22.15 10.88
N GLU A 178 -28.28 21.25 10.65
CA GLU A 178 -27.91 20.80 9.31
C GLU A 178 -27.84 19.25 9.25
N LEU A 179 -28.50 18.66 8.26
CA LEU A 179 -28.40 17.24 7.96
C LEU A 179 -27.63 17.05 6.65
N ARG A 180 -26.50 16.37 6.69
CA ARG A 180 -25.77 15.93 5.49
C ARG A 180 -26.00 14.44 5.26
N VAL A 181 -26.49 14.12 4.09
CA VAL A 181 -26.65 12.73 3.62
C VAL A 181 -25.64 12.49 2.52
N SER A 182 -24.79 11.49 2.70
CA SER A 182 -23.79 11.10 1.69
C SER A 182 -24.00 9.66 1.28
N ILE A 183 -24.06 9.42 -0.01
CA ILE A 183 -23.92 8.10 -0.61
C ILE A 183 -22.48 8.00 -1.15
N PHE A 184 -21.80 6.93 -0.85
CA PHE A 184 -20.42 6.73 -1.31
C PHE A 184 -20.19 5.31 -1.82
N GLY A 185 -19.26 5.19 -2.73
CA GLY A 185 -18.70 3.92 -3.17
C GLY A 185 -17.18 4.02 -3.19
N ASN A 186 -16.52 3.06 -2.57
CA ASN A 186 -15.06 2.95 -2.57
C ASN A 186 -14.67 1.68 -3.33
N ASN A 187 -13.51 1.75 -3.99
CA ASN A 187 -12.99 0.65 -4.80
C ASN A 187 -14.05 0.07 -5.76
N LEU A 188 -14.71 0.94 -6.52
CA LEU A 188 -15.81 0.54 -7.43
C LEU A 188 -15.36 -0.40 -8.55
N LEU A 189 -14.06 -0.45 -8.83
CA LEU A 189 -13.47 -1.39 -9.78
C LEU A 189 -13.29 -2.80 -9.20
N ASP A 190 -13.50 -2.95 -7.89
CA ASP A 190 -13.31 -4.22 -7.15
C ASP A 190 -11.90 -4.79 -7.29
N GLU A 191 -10.91 -3.90 -7.32
CA GLU A 191 -9.51 -4.26 -7.49
C GLU A 191 -8.94 -4.87 -6.21
N VAL A 192 -8.14 -5.93 -6.36
CA VAL A 192 -7.37 -6.51 -5.25
C VAL A 192 -6.11 -5.68 -5.06
N ALA A 193 -6.21 -4.61 -4.29
CA ALA A 193 -5.11 -3.69 -4.01
C ALA A 193 -4.37 -4.08 -2.73
N ARG A 194 -3.04 -3.87 -2.71
CA ARG A 194 -2.19 -4.14 -1.56
C ARG A 194 -1.38 -2.90 -1.22
N ASN A 195 -1.33 -2.56 0.07
CA ASN A 195 -0.49 -1.46 0.54
C ASN A 195 0.95 -1.94 0.70
N HIS A 196 1.86 -1.45 -0.16
CA HIS A 196 3.27 -1.88 -0.13
C HIS A 196 3.95 -1.62 1.21
N SER A 197 3.62 -0.52 1.90
CA SER A 197 4.19 -0.19 3.20
C SER A 197 3.66 -1.03 4.38
N SER A 198 2.72 -1.95 4.13
CA SER A 198 2.16 -2.82 5.18
C SER A 198 2.98 -4.08 5.36
N TRP A 199 3.28 -4.44 6.60
CA TRP A 199 3.94 -5.70 6.98
C TRP A 199 3.17 -6.95 6.54
N VAL A 200 1.85 -6.86 6.55
CA VAL A 200 0.94 -7.94 6.18
C VAL A 200 0.37 -7.77 4.77
N LYS A 201 1.13 -7.12 3.87
CA LYS A 201 0.65 -6.84 2.50
C LYS A 201 0.30 -8.10 1.71
N ASN A 202 0.99 -9.20 1.97
CA ASN A 202 0.79 -10.45 1.24
C ASN A 202 -0.49 -11.18 1.69
N GLU A 203 -0.87 -11.05 2.96
CA GLU A 203 -2.02 -11.71 3.59
C GLU A 203 -3.28 -10.85 3.51
N VAL A 204 -3.14 -9.53 3.77
CA VAL A 204 -4.29 -8.63 3.94
C VAL A 204 -4.34 -7.58 2.82
N PRO A 205 -5.20 -7.73 1.82
CA PRO A 205 -5.45 -6.71 0.82
C PRO A 205 -6.22 -5.53 1.42
N LEU A 206 -6.19 -4.38 0.73
CA LEU A 206 -7.08 -3.26 1.02
C LEU A 206 -8.55 -3.69 0.83
N PRO A 207 -9.51 -3.01 1.47
CA PRO A 207 -10.92 -3.34 1.34
C PRO A 207 -11.38 -3.39 -0.13
N GLY A 208 -12.11 -4.43 -0.49
CA GLY A 208 -12.75 -4.57 -1.79
C GLY A 208 -13.87 -3.54 -1.99
N LYS A 209 -14.62 -3.68 -3.08
CA LYS A 209 -15.73 -2.78 -3.39
C LYS A 209 -16.72 -2.66 -2.26
N ASN A 210 -17.00 -1.43 -1.87
CA ASN A 210 -17.97 -1.16 -0.83
C ASN A 210 -18.83 0.07 -1.19
N ILE A 211 -20.13 0.00 -0.87
CA ILE A 211 -21.08 1.07 -1.10
C ILE A 211 -21.82 1.32 0.22
N GLY A 212 -21.96 2.58 0.61
CA GLY A 212 -22.58 2.93 1.87
C GLY A 212 -23.30 4.27 1.85
N VAL A 213 -24.03 4.51 2.93
CA VAL A 213 -24.71 5.78 3.20
C VAL A 213 -24.25 6.29 4.56
N LYS A 214 -23.97 7.59 4.63
CA LYS A 214 -23.56 8.27 5.87
C LYS A 214 -24.50 9.44 6.13
N PHE A 215 -24.95 9.55 7.38
CA PHE A 215 -25.75 10.66 7.89
C PHE A 215 -24.93 11.44 8.92
N ASN A 216 -24.85 12.76 8.78
CA ASN A 216 -24.25 13.66 9.76
C ASN A 216 -25.30 14.71 10.12
N LEU A 217 -25.66 14.79 11.40
CA LEU A 217 -26.55 15.81 11.94
C LEU A 217 -25.71 16.75 12.80
N THR A 218 -25.82 18.06 12.51
CA THR A 218 -25.19 19.13 13.30
C THR A 218 -26.35 19.94 13.92
N PHE A 219 -26.30 20.15 15.23
CA PHE A 219 -27.31 20.86 16.02
C PHE A 219 -26.66 21.83 17.00
#